data_1460c95f96e1c95cfda86adf285ac907
#
_entry.id   1460c95f96e1c95cfda86adf285ac907
#
_cell.length_a   1.000
_cell.length_b   1.000
_cell.length_c   1.000
_cell.angle_alpha   90.00
_cell.angle_beta   90.00
_cell.angle_gamma   90.00
#
_symmetry.space_group_name_H-M   'P 1'
#
loop_
_entity.id
_entity.type
_entity.pdbx_description
1 polymer ?
#
loop_
_entity_poly.entity_id
_entity_poly.type
_entity_poly.pdbx_seq_one_letter_code
_entity_poly.pdbx_strand_id
1 'polypeptide(L)'
;MALELRRRLGNLVGPGRKKFFNDDFNWDTYTKRKYGPQLKQIEATHLLRIDDRVSFDRVAGDLVTGDANLHPNAKSVYEVIGILEVRSVLEVGCGGGDHIRNLKLLYPNLVAHGGDRSEEQLKLLRERNPEIADCTFLQDITMPLSSHWPRVELVFSQAVIMHIKTATTHLSAMANMFNLAQKYVVMMENFGCHPFVKDIRRLHEGGHLNWEQVHFHVHHAEGKPHCLIAAREPCSLPILEDYFELPCARKIRY
;
A
#
# COMPACT_ATOMS: atom_id res chain seq x y z
N MET A 1 2.46 -35.41 12.37
CA MET A 1 3.15 -34.49 13.29
C MET A 1 4.58 -34.12 12.83
N ALA A 2 5.47 -35.11 12.55
CA ALA A 2 6.84 -34.83 12.09
C ALA A 2 6.95 -34.13 10.71
N LEU A 3 6.11 -34.46 9.75
CA LEU A 3 6.07 -33.82 8.42
C LEU A 3 5.57 -32.38 8.48
N GLU A 4 4.61 -32.07 9.33
CA GLU A 4 4.08 -30.72 9.59
C GLU A 4 5.13 -29.83 10.26
N LEU A 5 5.89 -30.39 11.20
CA LEU A 5 7.00 -29.71 11.85
C LEU A 5 8.16 -29.42 10.89
N ARG A 6 8.50 -30.37 9.99
CA ARG A 6 9.49 -30.16 8.94
C ARG A 6 9.04 -29.11 7.92
N ARG A 7 7.75 -29.06 7.56
CA ARG A 7 7.20 -28.05 6.67
C ARG A 7 7.22 -26.66 7.30
N ARG A 8 6.89 -26.55 8.61
CA ARG A 8 6.99 -25.30 9.38
C ARG A 8 8.42 -24.84 9.57
N LEU A 9 9.34 -25.76 9.88
CA LEU A 9 10.78 -25.45 10.02
C LEU A 9 11.42 -25.17 8.67
N GLY A 10 11.06 -25.86 7.59
CA GLY A 10 11.53 -25.61 6.23
C GLY A 10 11.11 -24.22 5.72
N ASN A 11 9.91 -23.76 6.07
CA ASN A 11 9.46 -22.40 5.77
C ASN A 11 10.17 -21.33 6.64
N LEU A 12 10.71 -21.71 7.80
CA LEU A 12 11.47 -20.83 8.69
C LEU A 12 12.95 -20.68 8.31
N VAL A 13 13.54 -21.68 7.67
CA VAL A 13 14.99 -21.77 7.43
C VAL A 13 15.34 -22.11 5.95
N GLY A 14 14.36 -22.19 5.07
CA GLY A 14 14.58 -22.56 3.67
C GLY A 14 15.40 -21.51 2.88
N PRO A 15 16.16 -21.98 1.86
CA PRO A 15 16.97 -21.11 0.99
C PRO A 15 16.16 -19.96 0.34
N GLY A 16 14.85 -20.13 0.17
CA GLY A 16 13.95 -19.11 -0.37
C GLY A 16 13.75 -17.91 0.54
N ARG A 17 13.74 -18.12 1.87
CA ARG A 17 13.57 -17.01 2.83
C ARG A 17 14.83 -16.15 2.90
N LYS A 18 16.02 -16.74 2.98
CA LYS A 18 17.29 -16.00 2.96
C LYS A 18 17.50 -15.22 1.67
N LYS A 19 16.83 -15.61 0.57
CA LYS A 19 16.97 -15.00 -0.74
C LYS A 19 16.27 -13.64 -0.85
N PHE A 20 15.12 -13.48 -0.17
CA PHE A 20 14.29 -12.26 -0.24
C PHE A 20 14.27 -11.48 1.07
N PHE A 21 14.60 -12.11 2.21
CA PHE A 21 14.60 -11.51 3.52
C PHE A 21 16.02 -11.50 4.08
N ASN A 22 16.50 -10.32 4.35
CA ASN A 22 17.68 -10.03 5.14
C ASN A 22 17.28 -8.89 6.06
N ASP A 23 16.53 -9.24 7.16
CA ASP A 23 15.75 -8.35 8.02
C ASP A 23 14.55 -7.75 7.28
N ASP A 24 14.76 -6.90 6.26
CA ASP A 24 13.74 -6.44 5.33
C ASP A 24 13.66 -7.31 4.06
N PHE A 25 12.56 -7.19 3.34
CA PHE A 25 12.37 -7.87 2.07
C PHE A 25 13.28 -7.28 0.98
N ASN A 26 14.02 -8.13 0.28
CA ASN A 26 14.91 -7.70 -0.80
C ASN A 26 14.15 -7.61 -2.13
N TRP A 27 13.63 -6.42 -2.42
CA TRP A 27 12.81 -6.13 -3.59
C TRP A 27 13.57 -6.24 -4.91
N ASP A 28 14.85 -5.83 -4.98
CA ASP A 28 15.66 -5.94 -6.20
C ASP A 28 15.84 -7.41 -6.62
N THR A 29 16.19 -8.27 -5.65
CA THR A 29 16.30 -9.70 -5.91
C THR A 29 14.96 -10.32 -6.29
N TYR A 30 13.88 -9.92 -5.65
CA TYR A 30 12.54 -10.38 -5.97
C TYR A 30 12.12 -9.98 -7.38
N THR A 31 12.35 -8.73 -7.77
CA THR A 31 12.02 -8.20 -9.10
C THR A 31 12.74 -8.98 -10.18
N LYS A 32 14.06 -9.16 -10.05
CA LYS A 32 14.86 -9.89 -11.04
C LYS A 32 14.48 -11.35 -11.18
N ARG A 33 14.17 -12.03 -10.07
CA ARG A 33 14.07 -13.50 -10.04
C ARG A 33 12.65 -14.03 -10.02
N LYS A 34 11.68 -13.24 -9.63
CA LYS A 34 10.30 -13.68 -9.48
C LYS A 34 9.30 -12.75 -10.16
N TYR A 35 9.27 -11.48 -9.79
CA TYR A 35 8.26 -10.55 -10.29
C TYR A 35 8.36 -10.35 -11.80
N GLY A 36 9.53 -10.00 -12.33
CA GLY A 36 9.75 -9.82 -13.77
C GLY A 36 9.34 -11.04 -14.60
N PRO A 37 9.81 -12.27 -14.28
CA PRO A 37 9.39 -13.49 -15.01
C PRO A 37 7.90 -13.81 -14.93
N GLN A 38 7.19 -13.34 -13.91
CA GLN A 38 5.74 -13.57 -13.73
C GLN A 38 4.89 -12.36 -14.13
N LEU A 39 5.49 -11.35 -14.76
CA LEU A 39 4.87 -10.07 -15.03
C LEU A 39 3.51 -10.19 -15.75
N LYS A 40 3.42 -10.98 -16.82
CA LYS A 40 2.17 -11.17 -17.57
C LYS A 40 1.01 -11.68 -16.70
N GLN A 41 1.31 -12.58 -15.76
CA GLN A 41 0.31 -13.11 -14.83
C GLN A 41 -0.13 -12.06 -13.82
N ILE A 42 0.82 -11.24 -13.34
CA ILE A 42 0.55 -10.15 -12.41
C ILE A 42 -0.30 -9.08 -13.09
N GLU A 43 0.06 -8.67 -14.29
CA GLU A 43 -0.69 -7.68 -15.09
C GLU A 43 -2.14 -8.10 -15.34
N ALA A 44 -2.39 -9.38 -15.52
CA ALA A 44 -3.74 -9.89 -15.75
C ALA A 44 -4.70 -9.62 -14.58
N THR A 45 -4.18 -9.39 -13.36
CA THR A 45 -4.98 -9.18 -12.14
C THR A 45 -4.76 -7.80 -11.49
N HIS A 46 -3.79 -7.02 -11.96
CA HIS A 46 -3.42 -5.73 -11.35
C HIS A 46 -3.63 -4.55 -12.28
N LEU A 47 -3.62 -4.74 -13.60
CA LEU A 47 -3.82 -3.66 -14.55
C LEU A 47 -5.26 -3.59 -15.05
N LEU A 48 -5.84 -2.41 -14.97
CA LEU A 48 -7.04 -2.07 -15.69
C LEU A 48 -6.71 -2.01 -17.19
N ARG A 49 -7.51 -2.70 -17.99
CA ARG A 49 -7.46 -2.64 -19.43
C ARG A 49 -8.60 -1.74 -19.90
N ILE A 50 -8.25 -0.67 -20.58
CA ILE A 50 -9.22 0.13 -21.31
C ILE A 50 -9.21 -0.39 -22.73
N ASP A 51 -10.30 -1.04 -23.13
CA ASP A 51 -10.73 -1.06 -24.52
C ASP A 51 -11.91 -0.07 -24.64
N ASP A 52 -12.31 0.28 -25.87
CA ASP A 52 -13.40 1.22 -26.16
C ASP A 52 -14.78 0.77 -25.58
N ARG A 53 -14.84 -0.33 -24.85
CA ARG A 53 -16.06 -0.95 -24.29
C ARG A 53 -16.10 -0.94 -22.77
N VAL A 54 -15.03 -0.54 -22.10
CA VAL A 54 -14.95 -0.55 -20.64
C VAL A 54 -15.38 0.82 -20.12
N SER A 55 -16.62 0.90 -19.64
CA SER A 55 -17.06 2.02 -18.81
C SER A 55 -16.72 1.74 -17.35
N PHE A 56 -16.09 2.71 -16.70
CA PHE A 56 -15.86 2.68 -15.25
C PHE A 56 -17.06 3.34 -14.58
N ASP A 57 -18.08 2.55 -14.23
CA ASP A 57 -19.26 3.04 -13.55
C ASP A 57 -19.17 2.80 -12.05
N ARG A 58 -19.62 3.78 -11.26
CA ARG A 58 -19.93 3.59 -9.86
C ARG A 58 -21.38 3.18 -9.72
N VAL A 59 -21.60 1.95 -9.27
CA VAL A 59 -22.95 1.46 -8.92
C VAL A 59 -23.02 1.33 -7.41
N ALA A 60 -23.91 2.09 -6.77
CA ALA A 60 -24.15 2.07 -5.33
C ALA A 60 -22.89 2.33 -4.45
N GLY A 61 -21.94 3.15 -4.95
CA GLY A 61 -20.68 3.44 -4.26
C GLY A 61 -19.55 2.48 -4.56
N ASP A 62 -19.83 1.35 -5.17
CA ASP A 62 -18.83 0.37 -5.60
C ASP A 62 -18.23 0.76 -6.95
N LEU A 63 -16.91 0.64 -7.08
CA LEU A 63 -16.22 0.75 -8.34
C LEU A 63 -16.50 -0.51 -9.17
N VAL A 64 -17.42 -0.40 -10.13
CA VAL A 64 -17.69 -1.48 -11.08
C VAL A 64 -16.77 -1.28 -12.27
N THR A 65 -15.77 -2.15 -12.40
CA THR A 65 -15.02 -2.30 -13.62
C THR A 65 -15.69 -3.39 -14.45
N GLY A 66 -15.86 -3.18 -15.74
CA GLY A 66 -16.32 -4.21 -16.66
C GLY A 66 -15.37 -5.41 -16.75
N ASP A 67 -14.19 -5.31 -16.17
CA ASP A 67 -13.21 -6.38 -16.02
C ASP A 67 -13.23 -6.90 -14.58
N ALA A 68 -13.87 -8.05 -14.39
CA ALA A 68 -14.02 -8.74 -13.10
C ALA A 68 -12.69 -9.21 -12.47
N ASN A 69 -11.55 -8.94 -13.12
CA ASN A 69 -10.25 -9.51 -12.75
C ASN A 69 -9.36 -8.62 -11.90
N LEU A 70 -9.79 -7.39 -11.55
CA LEU A 70 -8.96 -6.54 -10.69
C LEU A 70 -8.86 -7.12 -9.28
N HIS A 71 -7.63 -7.25 -8.79
CA HIS A 71 -7.39 -7.81 -7.45
C HIS A 71 -8.15 -6.99 -6.38
N PRO A 72 -8.89 -7.66 -5.45
CA PRO A 72 -9.72 -6.96 -4.45
C PRO A 72 -8.97 -5.91 -3.61
N ASN A 73 -7.70 -6.15 -3.31
CA ASN A 73 -6.88 -5.20 -2.58
C ASN A 73 -6.70 -3.88 -3.33
N ALA A 74 -6.42 -3.95 -4.63
CA ALA A 74 -6.26 -2.78 -5.47
C ALA A 74 -7.59 -2.03 -5.60
N LYS A 75 -8.69 -2.77 -5.85
CA LYS A 75 -10.04 -2.23 -5.92
C LYS A 75 -10.38 -1.44 -4.65
N SER A 76 -10.12 -2.01 -3.46
CA SER A 76 -10.40 -1.37 -2.18
C SER A 76 -9.67 -0.03 -2.00
N VAL A 77 -8.41 0.06 -2.41
CA VAL A 77 -7.64 1.32 -2.37
C VAL A 77 -8.26 2.37 -3.29
N TYR A 78 -8.67 1.97 -4.50
CA TYR A 78 -9.28 2.92 -5.47
C TYR A 78 -10.64 3.42 -5.00
N GLU A 79 -11.44 2.54 -4.39
CA GLU A 79 -12.73 2.91 -3.78
C GLU A 79 -12.54 3.94 -2.68
N VAL A 80 -11.58 3.73 -1.76
CA VAL A 80 -11.25 4.69 -0.69
C VAL A 80 -10.86 6.04 -1.28
N ILE A 81 -9.96 6.08 -2.27
CA ILE A 81 -9.52 7.31 -2.92
C ILE A 81 -10.71 8.05 -3.54
N GLY A 82 -11.62 7.32 -4.17
CA GLY A 82 -12.80 7.91 -4.75
C GLY A 82 -13.85 8.39 -3.75
N ILE A 83 -14.04 7.67 -2.62
CA ILE A 83 -14.98 8.07 -1.55
C ILE A 83 -14.48 9.34 -0.85
N LEU A 84 -13.16 9.45 -0.64
CA LEU A 84 -12.54 10.60 0.01
C LEU A 84 -12.36 11.81 -0.90
N GLU A 85 -12.63 11.68 -2.20
CA GLU A 85 -12.62 12.76 -3.20
C GLU A 85 -11.35 13.64 -3.18
N VAL A 86 -10.20 13.00 -2.94
CA VAL A 86 -8.91 13.69 -2.88
C VAL A 86 -8.41 14.09 -4.26
N ARG A 87 -7.62 15.16 -4.32
CA ARG A 87 -7.07 15.71 -5.56
C ARG A 87 -5.61 15.31 -5.80
N SER A 88 -4.93 14.82 -4.78
CA SER A 88 -3.54 14.39 -4.89
C SER A 88 -3.25 13.20 -3.98
N VAL A 89 -2.49 12.25 -4.52
CA VAL A 89 -2.08 11.03 -3.81
C VAL A 89 -0.59 10.74 -4.00
N LEU A 90 -0.02 10.05 -3.02
CA LEU A 90 1.32 9.47 -3.10
C LEU A 90 1.25 8.00 -2.68
N GLU A 91 1.66 7.11 -3.56
CA GLU A 91 1.90 5.72 -3.21
C GLU A 91 3.32 5.52 -2.67
N VAL A 92 3.41 4.93 -1.50
CA VAL A 92 4.68 4.48 -0.91
C VAL A 92 4.87 3.01 -1.28
N GLY A 93 6.01 2.71 -1.92
CA GLY A 93 6.30 1.38 -2.45
C GLY A 93 5.50 1.09 -3.73
N CYS A 94 5.55 1.99 -4.72
CA CYS A 94 4.76 1.90 -5.95
C CYS A 94 5.17 0.74 -6.89
N GLY A 95 6.30 0.09 -6.64
CA GLY A 95 6.74 -1.07 -7.40
C GLY A 95 6.76 -0.83 -8.91
N GLY A 96 6.09 -1.68 -9.65
CA GLY A 96 5.95 -1.58 -11.12
C GLY A 96 4.98 -0.50 -11.61
N GLY A 97 4.39 0.31 -10.72
CA GLY A 97 3.55 1.46 -11.05
C GLY A 97 2.09 1.15 -11.41
N ASP A 98 1.64 -0.07 -11.16
CA ASP A 98 0.31 -0.53 -11.55
C ASP A 98 -0.81 0.34 -10.95
N HIS A 99 -0.69 0.71 -9.66
CA HIS A 99 -1.66 1.60 -9.01
C HIS A 99 -1.68 3.00 -9.60
N ILE A 100 -0.51 3.61 -9.80
CA ILE A 100 -0.42 4.97 -10.34
C ILE A 100 -1.04 5.03 -11.73
N ARG A 101 -0.74 4.04 -12.59
CA ARG A 101 -1.35 3.92 -13.91
C ARG A 101 -2.87 3.78 -13.83
N ASN A 102 -3.36 2.87 -13.00
CA ASN A 102 -4.79 2.64 -12.82
C ASN A 102 -5.52 3.88 -12.27
N LEU A 103 -4.91 4.58 -11.30
CA LEU A 103 -5.48 5.79 -10.72
C LEU A 103 -5.61 6.92 -11.75
N LYS A 104 -4.63 7.08 -12.64
CA LYS A 104 -4.72 8.05 -13.73
C LYS A 104 -5.83 7.73 -14.73
N LEU A 105 -6.14 6.45 -14.93
CA LEU A 105 -7.25 6.01 -15.75
C LEU A 105 -8.61 6.24 -15.08
N LEU A 106 -8.73 5.86 -13.81
CA LEU A 106 -9.98 5.96 -13.05
C LEU A 106 -10.33 7.40 -12.68
N TYR A 107 -9.32 8.21 -12.41
CA TYR A 107 -9.44 9.58 -11.91
C TYR A 107 -8.51 10.51 -12.71
N PRO A 108 -8.88 10.91 -13.94
CA PRO A 108 -7.99 11.66 -14.85
C PRO A 108 -7.48 12.99 -14.28
N ASN A 109 -8.23 13.60 -13.36
CA ASN A 109 -7.86 14.86 -12.70
C ASN A 109 -7.06 14.68 -11.41
N LEU A 110 -6.79 13.43 -11.00
CA LEU A 110 -6.02 13.12 -9.81
C LEU A 110 -4.53 13.30 -10.08
N VAL A 111 -3.87 14.10 -9.26
CA VAL A 111 -2.40 14.19 -9.26
C VAL A 111 -1.86 12.99 -8.48
N ALA A 112 -1.30 12.01 -9.18
CA ALA A 112 -0.80 10.78 -8.58
C ALA A 112 0.72 10.70 -8.68
N HIS A 113 1.38 10.45 -7.55
CA HIS A 113 2.81 10.24 -7.43
C HIS A 113 3.10 8.86 -6.87
N GLY A 114 4.28 8.30 -7.19
CA GLY A 114 4.76 7.04 -6.63
C GLY A 114 6.23 7.11 -6.22
N GLY A 115 6.54 6.55 -5.05
CA GLY A 115 7.90 6.39 -4.58
C GLY A 115 8.21 4.92 -4.30
N ASP A 116 9.39 4.45 -4.71
CA ASP A 116 9.88 3.11 -4.36
C ASP A 116 11.36 3.15 -4.02
N ARG A 117 11.80 2.30 -3.08
CA ARG A 117 13.22 2.19 -2.70
C ARG A 117 14.03 1.31 -3.65
N SER A 118 13.38 0.52 -4.49
CA SER A 118 14.00 -0.42 -5.40
C SER A 118 14.20 0.21 -6.79
N GLU A 119 15.46 0.42 -7.16
CA GLU A 119 15.79 0.88 -8.52
C GLU A 119 15.34 -0.11 -9.59
N GLU A 120 15.37 -1.41 -9.31
CA GLU A 120 14.92 -2.44 -10.24
C GLU A 120 13.40 -2.40 -10.47
N GLN A 121 12.62 -2.05 -9.43
CA GLN A 121 11.18 -1.83 -9.58
C GLN A 121 10.90 -0.59 -10.43
N LEU A 122 11.57 0.52 -10.15
CA LEU A 122 11.42 1.75 -10.93
C LEU A 122 11.91 1.61 -12.38
N LYS A 123 12.96 0.81 -12.61
CA LYS A 123 13.39 0.47 -13.98
C LYS A 123 12.30 -0.27 -14.72
N LEU A 124 11.74 -1.31 -14.11
CA LEU A 124 10.64 -2.09 -14.67
C LEU A 124 9.40 -1.20 -14.91
N LEU A 125 9.09 -0.28 -13.99
CA LEU A 125 8.03 0.70 -14.13
C LEU A 125 8.22 1.54 -15.40
N ARG A 126 9.40 2.12 -15.60
CA ARG A 126 9.71 2.97 -16.76
C ARG A 126 9.63 2.21 -18.08
N GLU A 127 10.03 0.95 -18.07
CA GLU A 127 9.93 0.08 -19.25
C GLU A 127 8.47 -0.26 -19.62
N ARG A 128 7.60 -0.45 -18.62
CA ARG A 128 6.21 -0.87 -18.82
C ARG A 128 5.22 0.28 -18.98
N ASN A 129 5.43 1.33 -18.24
CA ASN A 129 4.50 2.45 -18.08
C ASN A 129 5.27 3.78 -18.22
N PRO A 130 5.87 4.07 -19.37
CA PRO A 130 6.69 5.27 -19.56
C PRO A 130 5.91 6.57 -19.32
N GLU A 131 4.59 6.54 -19.51
CA GLU A 131 3.69 7.68 -19.31
C GLU A 131 3.55 8.14 -17.86
N ILE A 132 3.98 7.31 -16.90
CA ILE A 132 3.98 7.67 -15.48
C ILE A 132 5.39 7.85 -14.89
N ALA A 133 6.44 7.73 -15.71
CA ALA A 133 7.82 7.80 -15.25
C ALA A 133 8.13 9.10 -14.51
N ASP A 134 7.63 10.24 -15.02
CA ASP A 134 7.90 11.58 -14.48
C ASP A 134 7.21 11.85 -13.14
N CYS A 135 6.21 11.05 -12.75
CA CYS A 135 5.54 11.18 -11.46
C CYS A 135 6.01 10.14 -10.43
N THR A 136 7.09 9.40 -10.74
CA THR A 136 7.65 8.38 -9.87
C THR A 136 9.13 8.65 -9.55
N PHE A 137 9.55 8.33 -8.34
CA PHE A 137 10.90 8.66 -7.88
C PHE A 137 11.46 7.63 -6.89
N LEU A 138 12.80 7.59 -6.81
CA LEU A 138 13.50 6.74 -5.85
C LEU A 138 13.28 7.29 -4.44
N GLN A 139 12.67 6.49 -3.57
CA GLN A 139 12.31 6.87 -2.22
C GLN A 139 12.44 5.69 -1.26
N ASP A 140 13.30 5.79 -0.28
CA ASP A 140 13.25 4.93 0.90
C ASP A 140 12.48 5.66 2.00
N ILE A 141 11.23 5.25 2.21
CA ILE A 141 10.32 5.88 3.19
C ILE A 141 10.80 5.74 4.64
N THR A 142 11.77 4.87 4.93
CA THR A 142 12.37 4.72 6.25
C THR A 142 13.44 5.78 6.55
N MET A 143 13.90 6.49 5.51
CA MET A 143 14.94 7.52 5.60
C MET A 143 14.35 8.91 5.85
N PRO A 144 15.14 9.88 6.30
CA PRO A 144 14.69 11.27 6.45
C PRO A 144 14.06 11.81 5.17
N LEU A 145 12.97 12.56 5.33
CA LEU A 145 12.25 13.15 4.20
C LEU A 145 13.11 14.17 3.46
N SER A 146 13.16 14.02 2.14
CA SER A 146 13.71 15.04 1.25
C SER A 146 12.68 16.14 1.00
N SER A 147 13.13 17.39 0.84
CA SER A 147 12.28 18.52 0.47
C SER A 147 11.65 18.39 -0.92
N HIS A 148 12.15 17.47 -1.74
CA HIS A 148 11.62 17.18 -3.08
C HIS A 148 10.42 16.25 -3.09
N TRP A 149 10.13 15.59 -1.96
CA TRP A 149 8.99 14.68 -1.91
C TRP A 149 7.69 15.44 -1.82
N PRO A 150 6.69 15.10 -2.66
CA PRO A 150 5.46 15.84 -2.71
C PRO A 150 4.65 15.67 -1.43
N ARG A 151 4.10 16.78 -0.92
CA ARG A 151 3.04 16.74 0.10
C ARG A 151 1.71 16.68 -0.61
N VAL A 152 0.91 15.68 -0.26
CA VAL A 152 -0.34 15.34 -0.95
C VAL A 152 -1.50 15.24 0.02
N GLU A 153 -2.72 15.27 -0.48
CA GLU A 153 -3.89 15.11 0.40
C GLU A 153 -3.97 13.71 1.01
N LEU A 154 -3.57 12.67 0.26
CA LEU A 154 -3.62 11.28 0.71
C LEU A 154 -2.32 10.54 0.38
N VAL A 155 -1.72 9.90 1.39
CA VAL A 155 -0.60 8.95 1.22
C VAL A 155 -1.12 7.55 1.46
N PHE A 156 -0.77 6.60 0.58
CA PHE A 156 -1.16 5.21 0.78
C PHE A 156 -0.03 4.22 0.58
N SER A 157 -0.19 3.03 1.18
CA SER A 157 0.66 1.88 0.95
C SER A 157 -0.17 0.61 0.77
N GLN A 158 0.29 -0.27 -0.11
CA GLN A 158 -0.27 -1.61 -0.26
C GLN A 158 0.82 -2.67 -0.13
N ALA A 159 0.75 -3.47 0.93
CA ALA A 159 1.70 -4.56 1.22
C ALA A 159 3.17 -4.12 1.24
N VAL A 160 3.47 -2.98 1.86
CA VAL A 160 4.81 -2.38 1.95
C VAL A 160 5.30 -2.37 3.39
N ILE A 161 4.59 -1.72 4.29
CA ILE A 161 5.01 -1.53 5.69
C ILE A 161 5.13 -2.88 6.41
N MET A 162 4.28 -3.84 6.08
CA MET A 162 4.35 -5.21 6.60
C MET A 162 5.69 -5.93 6.33
N HIS A 163 6.45 -5.48 5.35
CA HIS A 163 7.74 -6.04 4.96
C HIS A 163 8.94 -5.34 5.61
N ILE A 164 8.73 -4.21 6.30
CA ILE A 164 9.76 -3.47 7.03
C ILE A 164 9.90 -4.10 8.41
N LYS A 165 10.96 -4.88 8.62
CA LYS A 165 11.14 -5.69 9.83
C LYS A 165 12.42 -5.37 10.59
N THR A 166 13.28 -4.52 10.03
CA THR A 166 14.54 -4.12 10.67
C THR A 166 14.25 -3.21 11.86
N ALA A 167 14.50 -3.70 13.06
CA ALA A 167 14.29 -2.98 14.31
C ALA A 167 12.91 -2.27 14.37
N THR A 168 12.90 -0.95 14.45
CA THR A 168 11.68 -0.11 14.52
C THR A 168 11.52 0.81 13.31
N THR A 169 12.17 0.51 12.19
CA THR A 169 12.18 1.40 11.02
C THR A 169 10.81 1.54 10.35
N HIS A 170 9.87 0.59 10.58
CA HIS A 170 8.47 0.76 10.20
C HIS A 170 7.82 1.99 10.87
N LEU A 171 8.24 2.36 12.10
CA LEU A 171 7.76 3.58 12.77
C LEU A 171 8.22 4.83 12.02
N SER A 172 9.48 4.87 11.56
CA SER A 172 9.98 5.97 10.74
C SER A 172 9.21 6.07 9.42
N ALA A 173 8.94 4.91 8.78
CA ALA A 173 8.16 4.87 7.56
C ALA A 173 6.74 5.44 7.77
N MET A 174 6.05 5.00 8.82
CA MET A 174 4.72 5.53 9.16
C MET A 174 4.77 7.02 9.48
N ALA A 175 5.71 7.48 10.33
CA ALA A 175 5.85 8.90 10.64
C ALA A 175 6.05 9.74 9.37
N ASN A 176 6.87 9.26 8.43
CA ASN A 176 7.11 9.92 7.16
C ASN A 176 5.84 9.95 6.28
N MET A 177 5.04 8.88 6.24
CA MET A 177 3.75 8.89 5.54
C MET A 177 2.82 9.99 6.08
N PHE A 178 2.69 10.10 7.42
CA PHE A 178 1.89 11.15 8.05
C PHE A 178 2.43 12.56 7.79
N ASN A 179 3.75 12.73 7.74
CA ASN A 179 4.36 14.03 7.46
C ASN A 179 4.22 14.47 6.00
N LEU A 180 4.02 13.54 5.07
CA LEU A 180 3.72 13.81 3.66
C LEU A 180 2.23 13.99 3.40
N ALA A 181 1.37 13.39 4.21
CA ALA A 181 -0.07 13.45 4.07
C ALA A 181 -0.66 14.73 4.71
N GLN A 182 -1.53 15.41 3.99
CA GLN A 182 -2.24 16.59 4.50
C GLN A 182 -3.55 16.22 5.20
N LYS A 183 -4.22 15.14 4.74
CA LYS A 183 -5.56 14.75 5.22
C LYS A 183 -5.66 13.27 5.63
N TYR A 184 -5.10 12.36 4.81
CA TYR A 184 -5.34 10.92 4.96
C TYR A 184 -4.08 10.09 4.79
N VAL A 185 -3.95 9.04 5.61
CA VAL A 185 -3.03 7.94 5.40
C VAL A 185 -3.84 6.65 5.27
N VAL A 186 -3.70 5.95 4.15
CA VAL A 186 -4.43 4.72 3.85
C VAL A 186 -3.45 3.55 3.81
N MET A 187 -3.75 2.50 4.54
CA MET A 187 -2.92 1.30 4.63
C MET A 187 -3.73 0.08 4.26
N MET A 188 -3.31 -0.63 3.22
CA MET A 188 -3.79 -1.94 2.84
C MET A 188 -2.67 -2.94 3.07
N GLU A 189 -2.62 -3.50 4.27
CA GLU A 189 -1.48 -4.24 4.79
C GLU A 189 -1.90 -5.58 5.42
N ASN A 190 -0.95 -6.45 5.73
CA ASN A 190 -1.17 -7.55 6.65
C ASN A 190 -1.06 -7.03 8.09
N PHE A 191 -2.19 -6.72 8.71
CA PHE A 191 -2.27 -6.12 10.04
C PHE A 191 -1.81 -7.04 11.18
N GLY A 192 -1.44 -8.29 10.88
CA GLY A 192 -0.76 -9.18 11.81
C GLY A 192 0.77 -9.01 11.87
N CYS A 193 1.36 -8.14 11.04
CA CYS A 193 2.81 -7.93 11.01
C CYS A 193 3.28 -6.87 12.01
N HIS A 194 2.49 -5.82 12.22
CA HIS A 194 2.76 -4.72 13.15
C HIS A 194 1.45 -4.30 13.85
N PRO A 195 1.49 -3.77 15.07
CA PRO A 195 0.32 -3.22 15.76
C PRO A 195 0.03 -1.78 15.28
N PHE A 196 -0.33 -1.61 14.00
CA PHE A 196 -0.37 -0.33 13.30
C PHE A 196 -1.07 0.79 14.07
N VAL A 197 -2.29 0.56 14.59
CA VAL A 197 -3.03 1.59 15.34
C VAL A 197 -2.29 1.99 16.62
N LYS A 198 -1.74 1.00 17.35
CA LYS A 198 -0.95 1.25 18.57
C LYS A 198 0.31 2.05 18.24
N ASP A 199 0.98 1.69 17.16
CA ASP A 199 2.21 2.36 16.72
C ASP A 199 1.92 3.79 16.26
N ILE A 200 0.83 4.02 15.52
CA ILE A 200 0.40 5.38 15.13
C ILE A 200 0.06 6.22 16.36
N ARG A 201 -0.68 5.68 17.33
CA ARG A 201 -0.98 6.39 18.58
C ARG A 201 0.30 6.77 19.33
N ARG A 202 1.25 5.83 19.44
CA ARG A 202 2.55 6.08 20.07
C ARG A 202 3.34 7.19 19.36
N LEU A 203 3.34 7.19 18.03
CA LEU A 203 3.99 8.24 17.25
C LEU A 203 3.31 9.60 17.45
N HIS A 204 1.99 9.63 17.52
CA HIS A 204 1.21 10.84 17.76
C HIS A 204 1.47 11.40 19.18
N GLU A 205 1.36 10.56 20.21
CA GLU A 205 1.64 10.91 21.60
C GLU A 205 3.09 11.38 21.81
N GLY A 206 4.03 10.81 21.05
CA GLY A 206 5.44 11.20 21.04
C GLY A 206 5.76 12.49 20.27
N GLY A 207 4.75 13.15 19.64
CA GLY A 207 4.95 14.35 18.84
C GLY A 207 5.68 14.13 17.53
N HIS A 208 5.71 12.90 17.02
CA HIS A 208 6.39 12.53 15.76
C HIS A 208 5.51 12.71 14.52
N LEU A 209 4.20 12.94 14.70
CA LEU A 209 3.25 13.24 13.63
C LEU A 209 2.91 14.74 13.66
N ASN A 210 2.78 15.34 12.48
CA ASN A 210 2.42 16.76 12.34
C ASN A 210 0.87 17.00 12.34
N TRP A 211 0.12 16.06 12.87
CA TRP A 211 -1.33 16.11 12.99
C TRP A 211 -1.73 16.36 14.45
N GLU A 212 -2.70 17.23 14.69
CA GLU A 212 -3.21 17.50 16.04
C GLU A 212 -4.08 16.35 16.56
N GLN A 213 -4.81 15.71 15.66
CA GLN A 213 -5.66 14.56 15.97
C GLN A 213 -5.48 13.46 14.90
N VAL A 214 -5.80 12.23 15.28
CA VAL A 214 -5.83 11.08 14.37
C VAL A 214 -7.12 10.31 14.61
N HIS A 215 -7.97 10.27 13.59
CA HIS A 215 -9.20 9.51 13.57
C HIS A 215 -8.98 8.22 12.77
N PHE A 216 -9.42 7.09 13.30
CA PHE A 216 -9.26 5.80 12.65
C PHE A 216 -10.58 5.37 12.03
N HIS A 217 -10.52 5.07 10.74
CA HIS A 217 -11.62 4.59 9.95
C HIS A 217 -11.25 3.28 9.25
N VAL A 218 -12.25 2.58 8.74
CA VAL A 218 -12.07 1.33 8.00
C VAL A 218 -12.89 1.37 6.72
N HIS A 219 -12.35 0.83 5.65
CA HIS A 219 -13.09 0.54 4.44
C HIS A 219 -13.36 -0.97 4.36
N HIS A 220 -14.58 -1.32 3.99
CA HIS A 220 -15.00 -2.71 3.81
C HIS A 220 -15.02 -3.05 2.32
N ALA A 221 -14.27 -4.08 1.93
CA ALA A 221 -14.37 -4.70 0.63
C ALA A 221 -15.16 -6.00 0.75
N GLU A 222 -16.19 -6.18 -0.07
CA GLU A 222 -17.07 -7.36 -0.02
C GLU A 222 -17.62 -7.63 1.41
N GLY A 223 -17.98 -6.55 2.13
CA GLY A 223 -18.52 -6.60 3.49
C GLY A 223 -17.52 -6.96 4.59
N LYS A 224 -16.22 -7.00 4.28
CA LYS A 224 -15.15 -7.28 5.25
C LYS A 224 -14.23 -6.07 5.40
N PRO A 225 -13.77 -5.76 6.64
CA PRO A 225 -12.76 -4.73 6.87
C PRO A 225 -11.51 -5.04 6.02
N HIS A 226 -11.01 -4.06 5.29
CA HIS A 226 -9.95 -4.29 4.32
C HIS A 226 -8.81 -3.26 4.39
N CYS A 227 -9.14 -1.97 4.42
CA CYS A 227 -8.16 -0.90 4.57
C CYS A 227 -8.31 -0.21 5.92
N LEU A 228 -7.18 0.13 6.53
CA LEU A 228 -7.10 1.07 7.64
C LEU A 228 -6.89 2.47 7.08
N ILE A 229 -7.73 3.40 7.51
CA ILE A 229 -7.61 4.82 7.18
C ILE A 229 -7.34 5.60 8.46
N ALA A 230 -6.22 6.33 8.49
CA ALA A 230 -6.00 7.37 9.47
C ALA A 230 -6.34 8.71 8.81
N ALA A 231 -7.22 9.49 9.46
CA ALA A 231 -7.70 10.77 8.97
C ALA A 231 -7.34 11.88 9.97
N ARG A 232 -6.96 13.05 9.45
CA ARG A 232 -6.69 14.23 10.27
C ARG A 232 -7.99 14.81 10.87
N GLU A 233 -9.07 14.75 10.10
CA GLU A 233 -10.42 15.11 10.49
C GLU A 233 -11.35 13.91 10.28
N PRO A 234 -12.45 13.77 11.00
CA PRO A 234 -13.44 12.73 10.74
C PRO A 234 -13.90 12.73 9.28
N CYS A 235 -14.09 11.55 8.70
CA CYS A 235 -14.56 11.40 7.32
C CYS A 235 -15.82 10.52 7.24
N SER A 236 -16.35 10.34 6.01
CA SER A 236 -17.60 9.59 5.77
C SER A 236 -17.44 8.07 5.90
N LEU A 237 -16.21 7.56 6.00
CA LEU A 237 -15.98 6.13 6.16
C LEU A 237 -16.33 5.65 7.58
N PRO A 238 -16.71 4.39 7.77
CA PRO A 238 -16.97 3.80 9.08
C PRO A 238 -15.80 3.97 10.04
N ILE A 239 -16.09 4.24 11.31
CA ILE A 239 -15.08 4.31 12.37
C ILE A 239 -14.55 2.90 12.63
N LEU A 240 -13.23 2.76 12.79
CA LEU A 240 -12.63 1.51 13.25
C LEU A 240 -12.84 1.38 14.76
N GLU A 241 -13.72 0.46 15.15
CA GLU A 241 -14.02 0.21 16.57
C GLU A 241 -13.03 -0.77 17.20
N ASP A 242 -12.70 -1.86 16.49
CA ASP A 242 -11.77 -2.89 16.96
C ASP A 242 -10.67 -3.16 15.91
N TYR A 243 -9.41 -2.96 16.32
CA TYR A 243 -8.26 -3.30 15.47
C TYR A 243 -8.27 -4.76 14.98
N PHE A 244 -8.79 -5.68 15.78
CA PHE A 244 -8.82 -7.10 15.45
C PHE A 244 -9.85 -7.50 14.38
N GLU A 245 -10.65 -6.56 13.91
CA GLU A 245 -11.49 -6.74 12.72
C GLU A 245 -10.68 -6.70 11.43
N LEU A 246 -9.54 -6.01 11.42
CA LEU A 246 -8.68 -5.88 10.24
C LEU A 246 -8.05 -7.21 9.84
N PRO A 247 -7.74 -7.40 8.53
CA PRO A 247 -7.19 -8.64 8.01
C PRO A 247 -5.91 -9.07 8.74
N CYS A 248 -5.92 -10.31 9.23
CA CYS A 248 -4.78 -10.92 9.94
C CYS A 248 -4.40 -10.27 11.29
N ALA A 249 -5.05 -9.22 11.76
CA ALA A 249 -4.70 -8.52 12.99
C ALA A 249 -4.62 -9.45 14.23
N ARG A 250 -5.50 -10.46 14.30
CA ARG A 250 -5.48 -11.48 15.39
C ARG A 250 -4.25 -12.40 15.40
N LYS A 251 -3.40 -12.33 14.36
CA LYS A 251 -2.15 -13.12 14.28
C LYS A 251 -0.97 -12.41 14.91
N ILE A 252 -1.13 -11.16 15.34
CA ILE A 252 -0.07 -10.39 15.96
C ILE A 252 0.33 -11.08 17.27
N ARG A 253 1.64 -11.29 17.45
CA ARG A 253 2.23 -11.79 18.68
C ARG A 253 2.99 -10.62 19.31
N TYR A 254 2.52 -10.19 20.46
CA TYR A 254 3.18 -9.15 21.27
C TYR A 254 4.44 -9.73 21.93
#